data_2beb49d6508b05b3b834731826d563ad
#
_entry.id   2beb49d6508b05b3b834731826d563ad
#
_cell.length_a   1.000
_cell.length_b   1.000
_cell.length_c   1.000
_cell.angle_alpha   90.00
_cell.angle_beta   90.00
_cell.angle_gamma   90.00
#
_symmetry.space_group_name_H-M   'P 1'
#
loop_
_entity.id
_entity.type
_entity.pdbx_description
1 polymer ?
#
loop_
_entity_poly.entity_id
_entity_poly.type
_entity_poly.pdbx_seq_one_letter_code
_entity_poly.pdbx_strand_id
1 'polypeptide(L)'
;MGGLQQQLKIDMKIILKMIYSRLYRALIDYRLIRTKKFIVNGKRVTFHSIYKNNLLKGISIFGFESHENEVIKLVKKYSWSLDFFYDIGSNVGHYSVIASCYHKKTNVVAVEPFELNAQYIKKLKDNNKLNFSIVQRAVDSISNEEKTFYFPISKKSSKLPGTGTLINTFKGSGGVFDSLPFKTSKVKTISLDNLTKDCHGSALIKMDCEGNEFNILNSSSLLGRNNVDFIIEIMINDPDKSEVFNLMKKYGYTGFLITNAGLVREERPLTLPKPDRNNRTLWRNHFFTKKPVSEIQKFSIKNYGYWI
;
A
#
# COMPACT_ATOMS: atom_id res chain seq x y z
N MET A 1 40.16 -22.46 -3.02
CA MET A 1 39.16 -23.15 -3.87
C MET A 1 37.70 -23.07 -3.33
N GLY A 2 37.48 -23.02 -2.02
CA GLY A 2 36.11 -22.97 -1.44
C GLY A 2 35.29 -21.71 -1.78
N GLY A 3 35.90 -20.54 -1.80
CA GLY A 3 35.19 -19.27 -2.07
C GLY A 3 34.61 -19.17 -3.48
N LEU A 4 35.38 -19.63 -4.49
CA LEU A 4 34.93 -19.59 -5.89
C LEU A 4 33.76 -20.52 -6.16
N GLN A 5 33.77 -21.72 -5.56
CA GLN A 5 32.65 -22.66 -5.66
C GLN A 5 31.39 -22.15 -4.95
N GLN A 6 31.55 -21.45 -3.82
CA GLN A 6 30.42 -20.86 -3.10
C GLN A 6 29.80 -19.70 -3.90
N GLN A 7 30.63 -18.87 -4.52
CA GLN A 7 30.18 -17.76 -5.38
C GLN A 7 29.44 -18.29 -6.60
N LEU A 8 30.00 -19.31 -7.32
CA LEU A 8 29.35 -19.94 -8.46
C LEU A 8 27.99 -20.56 -8.11
N LYS A 9 27.84 -21.17 -6.92
CA LYS A 9 26.56 -21.71 -6.44
C LYS A 9 25.54 -20.60 -6.18
N ILE A 10 25.97 -19.47 -5.65
CA ILE A 10 25.10 -18.29 -5.41
C ILE A 10 24.64 -17.72 -6.75
N ASP A 11 25.55 -17.52 -7.69
CA ASP A 11 25.22 -16.96 -9.00
C ASP A 11 24.30 -17.87 -9.81
N MET A 12 24.50 -19.18 -9.77
CA MET A 12 23.63 -20.16 -10.40
C MET A 12 22.21 -20.16 -9.80
N LYS A 13 22.05 -20.04 -8.47
CA LYS A 13 20.75 -19.92 -7.82
C LYS A 13 20.01 -18.63 -8.24
N ILE A 14 20.74 -17.54 -8.41
CA ILE A 14 20.17 -16.27 -8.87
C ILE A 14 19.69 -16.39 -10.31
N ILE A 15 20.52 -16.96 -11.20
CA ILE A 15 20.18 -17.17 -12.61
C ILE A 15 18.94 -18.07 -12.74
N LEU A 16 18.91 -19.19 -12.03
CA LEU A 16 17.74 -20.10 -12.03
C LEU A 16 16.46 -19.40 -11.52
N LYS A 17 16.59 -18.57 -10.48
CA LYS A 17 15.45 -17.76 -9.97
C LYS A 17 14.96 -16.74 -11.01
N MET A 18 15.87 -16.12 -11.75
CA MET A 18 15.52 -15.19 -12.83
C MET A 18 14.81 -15.91 -13.99
N ILE A 19 15.33 -17.04 -14.43
CA ILE A 19 14.72 -17.87 -15.49
C ILE A 19 13.31 -18.31 -15.04
N TYR A 20 13.20 -18.86 -13.84
CA TYR A 20 11.91 -19.26 -13.28
C TYR A 20 10.91 -18.09 -13.24
N SER A 21 11.32 -16.94 -12.75
CA SER A 21 10.43 -15.77 -12.66
C SER A 21 9.94 -15.28 -14.03
N ARG A 22 10.83 -15.33 -15.06
CA ARG A 22 10.48 -14.97 -16.44
C ARG A 22 9.49 -15.98 -17.05
N LEU A 23 9.77 -17.27 -16.89
CA LEU A 23 8.90 -18.34 -17.37
C LEU A 23 7.53 -18.27 -16.68
N TYR A 24 7.52 -18.15 -15.36
CA TYR A 24 6.29 -18.07 -14.58
C TYR A 24 5.46 -16.82 -14.96
N ARG A 25 6.12 -15.69 -15.21
CA ARG A 25 5.47 -14.46 -15.72
C ARG A 25 4.85 -14.71 -17.09
N ALA A 26 5.54 -15.37 -17.99
CA ALA A 26 5.01 -15.73 -19.31
C ALA A 26 3.76 -16.62 -19.19
N LEU A 27 3.78 -17.64 -18.33
CA LEU A 27 2.63 -18.50 -18.08
C LEU A 27 1.41 -17.72 -17.56
N ILE A 28 1.64 -16.72 -16.71
CA ILE A 28 0.57 -15.81 -16.25
C ILE A 28 0.07 -14.93 -17.41
N ASP A 29 0.96 -14.33 -18.19
CA ASP A 29 0.61 -13.43 -19.28
C ASP A 29 -0.18 -14.15 -20.39
N TYR A 30 0.17 -15.39 -20.70
CA TYR A 30 -0.59 -16.28 -21.60
C TYR A 30 -1.83 -16.91 -20.94
N ARG A 31 -2.17 -16.53 -19.68
CA ARG A 31 -3.33 -17.00 -18.92
C ARG A 31 -3.35 -18.52 -18.65
N LEU A 32 -2.22 -19.17 -18.73
CA LEU A 32 -2.08 -20.58 -18.34
C LEU A 32 -2.14 -20.75 -16.82
N ILE A 33 -1.62 -19.76 -16.07
CA ILE A 33 -1.80 -19.64 -14.62
C ILE A 33 -2.72 -18.47 -14.32
N ARG A 34 -3.90 -18.75 -13.78
CA ARG A 34 -4.94 -17.75 -13.53
C ARG A 34 -5.18 -17.46 -12.05
N THR A 35 -4.70 -18.35 -11.19
CA THR A 35 -4.94 -18.27 -9.74
C THR A 35 -3.67 -18.52 -8.96
N LYS A 36 -3.58 -17.93 -7.78
CA LYS A 36 -2.51 -18.21 -6.81
C LYS A 36 -3.11 -18.33 -5.42
N LYS A 37 -2.65 -19.33 -4.67
CA LYS A 37 -3.03 -19.56 -3.27
C LYS A 37 -1.87 -19.16 -2.37
N PHE A 38 -2.21 -18.48 -1.26
CA PHE A 38 -1.27 -18.12 -0.21
C PHE A 38 -1.81 -18.56 1.15
N ILE A 39 -0.93 -18.76 2.11
CA ILE A 39 -1.29 -18.90 3.52
C ILE A 39 -0.99 -17.57 4.20
N VAL A 40 -2.04 -16.91 4.70
CA VAL A 40 -1.97 -15.62 5.37
C VAL A 40 -2.48 -15.79 6.79
N ASN A 41 -1.59 -15.72 7.77
CA ASN A 41 -1.90 -16.00 9.18
C ASN A 41 -2.72 -17.30 9.38
N GLY A 42 -2.25 -18.40 8.79
CA GLY A 42 -2.91 -19.70 8.86
C GLY A 42 -4.14 -19.88 7.93
N LYS A 43 -4.66 -18.79 7.35
CA LYS A 43 -5.80 -18.86 6.44
C LYS A 43 -5.34 -19.02 4.99
N ARG A 44 -5.93 -19.98 4.27
CA ARG A 44 -5.71 -20.11 2.82
C ARG A 44 -6.51 -19.05 2.08
N VAL A 45 -5.81 -18.18 1.34
CA VAL A 45 -6.41 -17.13 0.51
C VAL A 45 -6.07 -17.38 -0.95
N THR A 46 -7.08 -17.40 -1.81
CA THR A 46 -6.94 -17.63 -3.25
C THR A 46 -7.19 -16.35 -4.01
N PHE A 47 -6.18 -15.90 -4.76
CA PHE A 47 -6.28 -14.80 -5.69
C PHE A 47 -6.57 -15.34 -7.08
N HIS A 48 -7.66 -14.87 -7.69
CA HIS A 48 -8.07 -15.23 -9.04
C HIS A 48 -7.65 -14.17 -10.05
N SER A 49 -7.61 -14.55 -11.33
CA SER A 49 -7.35 -13.60 -12.42
C SER A 49 -6.06 -12.79 -12.21
N ILE A 50 -5.01 -13.40 -11.66
CA ILE A 50 -3.74 -12.76 -11.32
C ILE A 50 -3.07 -12.05 -12.50
N TYR A 51 -3.40 -12.46 -13.74
CA TYR A 51 -2.91 -11.84 -14.98
C TYR A 51 -3.47 -10.42 -15.22
N LYS A 52 -4.49 -10.01 -14.48
CA LYS A 52 -5.20 -8.73 -14.70
C LYS A 52 -4.56 -7.53 -14.03
N ASN A 53 -3.63 -7.73 -13.11
CA ASN A 53 -3.02 -6.65 -12.34
C ASN A 53 -1.53 -6.93 -12.08
N ASN A 54 -0.69 -5.89 -12.16
CA ASN A 54 0.75 -6.05 -12.01
C ASN A 54 1.18 -6.41 -10.58
N LEU A 55 0.48 -5.89 -9.57
CA LEU A 55 0.70 -6.28 -8.17
C LEU A 55 0.41 -7.77 -7.99
N LEU A 56 -0.73 -8.26 -8.50
CA LEU A 56 -1.10 -9.67 -8.42
C LEU A 56 -0.07 -10.58 -9.10
N LYS A 57 0.46 -10.16 -10.26
CA LYS A 57 1.56 -10.88 -10.93
C LYS A 57 2.82 -10.89 -10.06
N GLY A 58 3.19 -9.74 -9.52
CA GLY A 58 4.36 -9.58 -8.66
C GLY A 58 4.31 -10.49 -7.45
N ILE A 59 3.25 -10.40 -6.64
CA ILE A 59 3.11 -11.24 -5.44
C ILE A 59 2.99 -12.74 -5.78
N SER A 60 2.45 -13.08 -6.96
CA SER A 60 2.36 -14.47 -7.40
C SER A 60 3.71 -15.08 -7.74
N ILE A 61 4.66 -14.27 -8.21
CA ILE A 61 6.01 -14.70 -8.60
C ILE A 61 6.95 -14.66 -7.39
N PHE A 62 6.92 -13.55 -6.63
CA PHE A 62 7.92 -13.27 -5.60
C PHE A 62 7.44 -13.58 -4.18
N GLY A 63 6.16 -13.89 -3.99
CA GLY A 63 5.54 -14.17 -2.70
C GLY A 63 4.55 -13.11 -2.26
N PHE A 64 3.63 -13.48 -1.39
CA PHE A 64 2.53 -12.61 -0.94
C PHE A 64 3.02 -11.31 -0.29
N GLU A 65 4.10 -11.40 0.46
CA GLU A 65 4.68 -10.28 1.21
C GLU A 65 5.80 -9.56 0.45
N SER A 66 5.96 -9.80 -0.86
CA SER A 66 7.05 -9.21 -1.64
C SER A 66 6.85 -7.75 -2.03
N HIS A 67 5.60 -7.28 -2.01
CA HIS A 67 5.26 -5.89 -2.31
C HIS A 67 5.22 -5.11 -1.00
N GLU A 68 6.03 -4.07 -0.90
CA GLU A 68 6.15 -3.21 0.31
C GLU A 68 6.22 -4.03 1.61
N ASN A 69 7.13 -4.97 1.64
CA ASN A 69 7.30 -5.92 2.75
C ASN A 69 7.46 -5.21 4.10
N GLU A 70 8.09 -4.05 4.12
CA GLU A 70 8.26 -3.18 5.28
C GLU A 70 6.93 -2.69 5.84
N VAL A 71 6.01 -2.25 4.99
CA VAL A 71 4.66 -1.81 5.38
C VAL A 71 3.83 -3.00 5.86
N ILE A 72 3.88 -4.11 5.12
CA ILE A 72 3.19 -5.35 5.51
C ILE A 72 3.61 -5.79 6.92
N LYS A 73 4.90 -5.74 7.22
CA LYS A 73 5.41 -6.09 8.55
C LYS A 73 4.87 -5.18 9.64
N LEU A 74 4.78 -3.87 9.37
CA LEU A 74 4.19 -2.92 10.30
C LEU A 74 2.71 -3.24 10.53
N VAL A 75 1.91 -3.41 9.48
CA VAL A 75 0.48 -3.76 9.59
C VAL A 75 0.28 -5.08 10.35
N LYS A 76 1.03 -6.13 10.02
CA LYS A 76 0.92 -7.44 10.70
C LYS A 76 1.20 -7.38 12.19
N LYS A 77 2.15 -6.57 12.57
CA LYS A 77 2.68 -6.46 13.93
C LYS A 77 2.16 -5.26 14.69
N TYR A 78 1.25 -4.49 14.08
CA TYR A 78 0.58 -3.39 14.77
C TYR A 78 -0.20 -3.96 15.95
N SER A 79 0.34 -3.81 17.17
CA SER A 79 -0.13 -4.50 18.38
C SER A 79 -0.89 -3.59 19.33
N TRP A 80 -1.04 -2.29 19.01
CA TRP A 80 -1.96 -1.44 19.76
C TRP A 80 -3.40 -1.88 19.52
N SER A 81 -4.26 -1.60 20.46
CA SER A 81 -5.68 -1.83 20.24
C SER A 81 -6.07 -1.18 18.93
N LEU A 82 -6.62 -1.96 18.05
CA LEU A 82 -6.98 -1.53 16.70
C LEU A 82 -8.44 -1.89 16.45
N ASP A 83 -9.31 -0.89 16.60
CA ASP A 83 -10.73 -1.05 16.37
C ASP A 83 -11.06 -0.94 14.88
N PHE A 84 -10.31 -0.08 14.16
CA PHE A 84 -10.52 0.14 12.73
C PHE A 84 -9.19 0.14 11.95
N PHE A 85 -9.23 -0.46 10.77
CA PHE A 85 -8.19 -0.34 9.75
C PHE A 85 -8.80 0.12 8.44
N TYR A 86 -8.36 1.27 7.96
CA TYR A 86 -8.77 1.81 6.67
C TYR A 86 -7.65 1.64 5.65
N ASP A 87 -7.96 0.95 4.55
CA ASP A 87 -7.07 0.73 3.40
C ASP A 87 -7.54 1.64 2.26
N ILE A 88 -7.06 2.88 2.26
CA ILE A 88 -7.46 3.91 1.29
C ILE A 88 -6.54 3.80 0.07
N GLY A 89 -7.15 3.66 -1.13
CA GLY A 89 -6.44 3.26 -2.34
C GLY A 89 -6.14 1.77 -2.35
N SER A 90 -7.08 0.94 -1.91
CA SER A 90 -6.87 -0.49 -1.68
C SER A 90 -6.55 -1.32 -2.93
N ASN A 91 -6.70 -0.76 -4.12
CA ASN A 91 -6.37 -1.35 -5.42
C ASN A 91 -6.98 -2.76 -5.59
N VAL A 92 -6.26 -3.83 -5.29
CA VAL A 92 -6.75 -5.21 -5.33
C VAL A 92 -7.00 -5.81 -3.94
N GLY A 93 -7.01 -4.99 -2.90
CA GLY A 93 -7.33 -5.37 -1.53
C GLY A 93 -6.21 -6.10 -0.79
N HIS A 94 -4.95 -5.90 -1.18
CA HIS A 94 -3.82 -6.63 -0.60
C HIS A 94 -3.67 -6.37 0.90
N TYR A 95 -3.67 -5.09 1.33
CA TYR A 95 -3.59 -4.73 2.75
C TYR A 95 -4.85 -5.07 3.52
N SER A 96 -6.02 -4.94 2.90
CA SER A 96 -7.29 -5.36 3.50
C SER A 96 -7.31 -6.85 3.82
N VAL A 97 -6.73 -7.70 2.95
CA VAL A 97 -6.55 -9.14 3.22
C VAL A 97 -5.62 -9.35 4.41
N ILE A 98 -4.48 -8.66 4.45
CA ILE A 98 -3.52 -8.78 5.55
C ILE A 98 -4.19 -8.39 6.87
N ALA A 99 -4.79 -7.19 6.93
CA ALA A 99 -5.43 -6.69 8.14
C ALA A 99 -6.54 -7.63 8.63
N SER A 100 -7.41 -8.10 7.75
CA SER A 100 -8.52 -9.01 8.12
C SER A 100 -8.04 -10.38 8.60
N CYS A 101 -6.87 -10.84 8.17
CA CYS A 101 -6.30 -12.11 8.62
C CYS A 101 -5.54 -11.98 9.94
N TYR A 102 -4.88 -10.86 10.18
CA TYR A 102 -4.05 -10.66 11.38
C TYR A 102 -4.82 -10.01 12.53
N HIS A 103 -5.78 -9.14 12.24
CA HIS A 103 -6.54 -8.37 13.23
C HIS A 103 -8.02 -8.76 13.21
N LYS A 104 -8.34 -9.96 13.71
CA LYS A 104 -9.68 -10.58 13.60
C LYS A 104 -10.82 -9.79 14.24
N LYS A 105 -10.54 -8.93 15.23
CA LYS A 105 -11.53 -8.10 15.94
C LYS A 105 -11.63 -6.69 15.37
N THR A 106 -10.79 -6.34 14.41
CA THR A 106 -10.73 -5.02 13.79
C THR A 106 -11.75 -4.89 12.67
N ASN A 107 -12.43 -3.77 12.61
CA ASN A 107 -13.27 -3.39 11.49
C ASN A 107 -12.37 -2.92 10.34
N VAL A 108 -12.17 -3.76 9.34
CA VAL A 108 -11.35 -3.46 8.16
C VAL A 108 -12.23 -2.88 7.06
N VAL A 109 -11.81 -1.75 6.49
CA VAL A 109 -12.52 -1.04 5.43
C VAL A 109 -11.58 -0.85 4.23
N ALA A 110 -11.88 -1.53 3.12
CA ALA A 110 -11.21 -1.32 1.84
C ALA A 110 -11.89 -0.17 1.09
N VAL A 111 -11.12 0.85 0.69
CA VAL A 111 -11.64 2.00 -0.05
C VAL A 111 -10.97 2.07 -1.41
N GLU A 112 -11.76 1.93 -2.48
CA GLU A 112 -11.25 1.86 -3.85
C GLU A 112 -12.22 2.55 -4.82
N PRO A 113 -11.80 3.63 -5.50
CA PRO A 113 -12.67 4.38 -6.39
C PRO A 113 -13.02 3.64 -7.68
N PHE A 114 -12.10 2.86 -8.24
CA PHE A 114 -12.28 2.29 -9.54
C PHE A 114 -13.17 1.03 -9.49
N GLU A 115 -14.26 1.07 -10.22
CA GLU A 115 -15.31 0.05 -10.16
C GLU A 115 -14.80 -1.38 -10.37
N LEU A 116 -13.93 -1.60 -11.37
CA LEU A 116 -13.41 -2.96 -11.66
C LEU A 116 -12.53 -3.49 -10.54
N ASN A 117 -11.76 -2.61 -9.88
CA ASN A 117 -10.95 -2.98 -8.73
C ASN A 117 -11.86 -3.30 -7.52
N ALA A 118 -12.86 -2.45 -7.25
CA ALA A 118 -13.83 -2.69 -6.17
C ALA A 118 -14.62 -4.00 -6.36
N GLN A 119 -15.05 -4.29 -7.58
CA GLN A 119 -15.67 -5.58 -7.93
C GLN A 119 -14.69 -6.75 -7.75
N TYR A 120 -13.42 -6.57 -8.07
CA TYR A 120 -12.40 -7.57 -7.82
C TYR A 120 -12.22 -7.85 -6.34
N ILE A 121 -12.11 -6.80 -5.51
CA ILE A 121 -12.00 -6.90 -4.04
C ILE A 121 -13.23 -7.63 -3.47
N LYS A 122 -14.43 -7.29 -3.96
CA LYS A 122 -15.66 -7.98 -3.53
C LYS A 122 -15.59 -9.48 -3.81
N LYS A 123 -15.21 -9.88 -5.01
CA LYS A 123 -15.05 -11.30 -5.37
C LYS A 123 -13.95 -11.99 -4.55
N LEU A 124 -12.84 -11.29 -4.30
CA LEU A 124 -11.74 -11.79 -3.47
C LEU A 124 -12.23 -12.05 -2.04
N LYS A 125 -12.94 -11.10 -1.45
CA LYS A 125 -13.55 -11.19 -0.12
C LYS A 125 -14.50 -12.39 -0.03
N ASP A 126 -15.48 -12.46 -0.94
CA ASP A 126 -16.55 -13.45 -0.92
C ASP A 126 -16.00 -14.87 -1.12
N ASN A 127 -15.12 -15.07 -2.11
CA ASN A 127 -14.51 -16.38 -2.41
C ASN A 127 -13.62 -16.91 -1.28
N ASN A 128 -13.06 -16.03 -0.46
CA ASN A 128 -12.18 -16.41 0.64
C ASN A 128 -12.82 -16.27 2.02
N LYS A 129 -14.12 -15.88 2.10
CA LYS A 129 -14.84 -15.65 3.35
C LYS A 129 -14.03 -14.72 4.28
N LEU A 130 -13.56 -13.60 3.73
CA LEU A 130 -12.84 -12.58 4.47
C LEU A 130 -13.82 -11.59 5.12
N ASN A 131 -13.47 -11.08 6.29
CA ASN A 131 -14.30 -10.13 7.02
C ASN A 131 -13.72 -8.72 6.88
N PHE A 132 -14.20 -7.96 5.89
CA PHE A 132 -13.96 -6.53 5.74
C PHE A 132 -15.08 -5.87 4.91
N SER A 133 -15.29 -4.59 5.07
CA SER A 133 -16.21 -3.82 4.26
C SER A 133 -15.53 -3.19 3.06
N ILE A 134 -16.31 -2.76 2.06
CA ILE A 134 -15.81 -2.15 0.83
C ILE A 134 -16.57 -0.85 0.59
N VAL A 135 -15.83 0.24 0.39
CA VAL A 135 -16.35 1.56 0.04
C VAL A 135 -15.85 1.92 -1.35
N GLN A 136 -16.75 1.90 -2.34
CA GLN A 136 -16.41 2.27 -3.72
C GLN A 136 -16.52 3.79 -3.87
N ARG A 137 -15.50 4.52 -3.40
CA ARG A 137 -15.38 5.99 -3.47
C ARG A 137 -13.91 6.38 -3.58
N ALA A 138 -13.64 7.55 -4.14
CA ALA A 138 -12.37 8.22 -4.00
C ALA A 138 -12.39 9.04 -2.71
N VAL A 139 -11.35 8.92 -1.89
CA VAL A 139 -11.23 9.82 -0.73
C VAL A 139 -10.72 11.17 -1.21
N ASP A 140 -11.38 12.24 -0.76
CA ASP A 140 -11.09 13.61 -1.15
C ASP A 140 -11.51 14.57 -0.03
N SER A 141 -11.34 15.88 -0.23
CA SER A 141 -11.75 16.92 0.73
C SER A 141 -13.27 17.00 0.92
N ILE A 142 -14.06 16.74 -0.12
CA ILE A 142 -15.53 16.89 -0.13
C ILE A 142 -16.18 15.59 -0.51
N SER A 143 -17.29 15.25 0.18
CA SER A 143 -18.09 14.06 -0.08
C SER A 143 -19.14 14.28 -1.17
N ASN A 144 -19.47 13.17 -1.87
CA ASN A 144 -20.56 13.07 -2.84
C ASN A 144 -20.40 13.90 -4.12
N GLU A 145 -19.19 14.42 -4.36
CA GLU A 145 -18.87 15.01 -5.66
C GLU A 145 -18.57 13.92 -6.68
N GLU A 146 -18.83 14.23 -7.96
CA GLU A 146 -18.37 13.41 -9.07
C GLU A 146 -17.07 14.01 -9.62
N LYS A 147 -15.97 13.27 -9.54
CA LYS A 147 -14.65 13.70 -10.05
C LYS A 147 -14.14 12.78 -11.15
N THR A 148 -13.25 13.32 -11.96
CA THR A 148 -12.55 12.56 -12.98
C THR A 148 -11.36 11.83 -12.36
N PHE A 149 -11.35 10.52 -12.51
CA PHE A 149 -10.25 9.66 -12.08
C PHE A 149 -9.41 9.25 -13.28
N TYR A 150 -8.10 9.48 -13.20
CA TYR A 150 -7.13 9.22 -14.25
C TYR A 150 -6.37 7.94 -13.96
N PHE A 151 -6.22 7.06 -14.94
CA PHE A 151 -5.45 5.83 -14.77
C PHE A 151 -4.70 5.46 -16.06
N PRO A 152 -3.47 4.90 -15.97
CA PRO A 152 -2.66 4.57 -17.14
C PRO A 152 -3.17 3.32 -17.82
N ILE A 153 -3.00 3.29 -19.16
CA ILE A 153 -3.27 2.13 -19.99
C ILE A 153 -1.96 1.52 -20.41
N SER A 154 -1.72 0.27 -20.08
CA SER A 154 -0.65 -0.52 -20.66
C SER A 154 -1.13 -1.22 -21.94
N LYS A 155 -0.34 -1.20 -23.02
CA LYS A 155 -0.59 -1.98 -24.25
C LYS A 155 -0.71 -3.50 -23.99
N LYS A 156 -0.11 -4.00 -22.89
CA LYS A 156 -0.25 -5.38 -22.39
C LYS A 156 -1.39 -5.50 -21.37
N SER A 157 -2.38 -4.64 -21.45
CA SER A 157 -3.37 -4.29 -20.46
C SER A 157 -3.81 -5.42 -19.54
N SER A 158 -3.39 -5.30 -18.31
CA SER A 158 -4.22 -5.72 -17.19
C SER A 158 -5.55 -4.95 -17.27
N LYS A 159 -6.67 -5.64 -17.18
CA LYS A 159 -7.99 -4.98 -17.14
C LYS A 159 -8.23 -4.23 -15.83
N LEU A 160 -7.36 -4.42 -14.83
CA LEU A 160 -7.37 -3.79 -13.53
C LEU A 160 -6.17 -2.84 -13.47
N PRO A 161 -6.35 -1.52 -13.45
CA PRO A 161 -5.25 -0.59 -13.27
C PRO A 161 -4.57 -0.83 -11.93
N GLY A 162 -3.24 -0.67 -11.92
CA GLY A 162 -2.45 -0.83 -10.70
C GLY A 162 -2.33 0.47 -9.92
N THR A 163 -2.70 1.59 -10.52
CA THR A 163 -2.58 2.93 -9.96
C THR A 163 -3.58 3.86 -10.64
N GLY A 164 -3.95 4.95 -9.98
CA GLY A 164 -4.83 5.98 -10.50
C GLY A 164 -4.98 7.14 -9.53
N THR A 165 -5.30 8.33 -10.05
CA THR A 165 -5.31 9.58 -9.28
C THR A 165 -6.49 10.48 -9.66
N LEU A 166 -6.90 11.35 -8.75
CA LEU A 166 -7.80 12.47 -9.02
C LEU A 166 -7.09 13.69 -9.61
N ILE A 167 -5.77 13.74 -9.57
CA ILE A 167 -4.96 14.90 -9.93
C ILE A 167 -4.48 14.80 -11.36
N ASN A 168 -5.01 15.69 -12.22
CA ASN A 168 -4.69 15.69 -13.66
C ASN A 168 -3.20 15.96 -13.96
N THR A 169 -2.53 16.75 -13.11
CA THR A 169 -1.12 17.15 -13.29
C THR A 169 -0.14 16.20 -12.63
N PHE A 170 -0.62 15.16 -11.94
CA PHE A 170 0.24 14.20 -11.27
C PHE A 170 0.95 13.29 -12.28
N LYS A 171 1.96 13.83 -12.93
CA LYS A 171 2.86 13.15 -13.86
C LYS A 171 4.11 12.61 -13.15
N GLY A 172 4.06 12.42 -11.85
CA GLY A 172 5.27 12.49 -11.07
C GLY A 172 5.67 11.27 -10.29
N SER A 173 5.13 10.09 -10.54
CA SER A 173 5.60 8.91 -9.80
C SER A 173 6.90 8.30 -10.34
N GLY A 174 7.65 9.05 -11.16
CA GLY A 174 8.98 8.62 -11.63
C GLY A 174 8.94 7.39 -12.51
N GLY A 175 8.17 7.41 -13.60
CA GLY A 175 8.41 6.49 -14.69
C GLY A 175 7.26 5.67 -15.24
N VAL A 176 6.15 5.46 -14.56
CA VAL A 176 5.03 4.69 -15.13
C VAL A 176 3.98 5.60 -15.74
N PHE A 177 3.76 6.76 -15.14
CA PHE A 177 2.77 7.74 -15.62
C PHE A 177 3.27 8.59 -16.80
N ASP A 178 4.59 8.81 -16.92
CA ASP A 178 5.15 9.76 -17.90
C ASP A 178 5.11 9.25 -19.34
N SER A 179 4.97 7.95 -19.55
CA SER A 179 5.09 7.32 -20.88
C SER A 179 3.85 6.58 -21.36
N LEU A 180 2.79 6.49 -20.56
CA LEU A 180 1.59 5.74 -20.91
C LEU A 180 0.39 6.65 -21.17
N PRO A 181 -0.43 6.34 -22.19
CA PRO A 181 -1.69 7.05 -22.38
C PRO A 181 -2.62 6.79 -21.19
N PHE A 182 -3.36 7.84 -20.79
CA PHE A 182 -4.35 7.77 -19.73
C PHE A 182 -5.75 7.50 -20.29
N LYS A 183 -6.53 6.80 -19.47
CA LYS A 183 -8.00 6.80 -19.54
C LYS A 183 -8.56 7.49 -18.34
N THR A 184 -9.80 7.93 -18.47
CA THR A 184 -10.56 8.54 -17.39
C THR A 184 -11.80 7.73 -17.08
N SER A 185 -12.25 7.85 -15.85
CA SER A 185 -13.53 7.35 -15.36
C SER A 185 -14.13 8.38 -14.41
N LYS A 186 -15.46 8.41 -14.29
CA LYS A 186 -16.10 9.18 -13.25
C LYS A 186 -16.20 8.37 -11.98
N VAL A 187 -15.84 8.99 -10.85
CA VAL A 187 -15.93 8.39 -9.53
C VAL A 187 -16.61 9.35 -8.56
N LYS A 188 -17.32 8.79 -7.58
CA LYS A 188 -17.88 9.59 -6.47
C LYS A 188 -16.86 9.70 -5.35
N THR A 189 -16.83 10.86 -4.70
CA THR A 189 -15.93 11.13 -3.58
C THR A 189 -16.56 10.85 -2.21
N ILE A 190 -15.72 10.74 -1.20
CA ILE A 190 -16.05 10.71 0.23
C ILE A 190 -14.94 11.43 0.99
N SER A 191 -15.30 12.34 1.92
CA SER A 191 -14.30 12.96 2.80
C SER A 191 -13.82 11.95 3.85
N LEU A 192 -12.61 12.17 4.35
CA LEU A 192 -12.04 11.32 5.38
C LEU A 192 -12.91 11.32 6.65
N ASP A 193 -13.48 12.47 7.03
CA ASP A 193 -14.38 12.59 8.17
C ASP A 193 -15.67 11.76 7.99
N ASN A 194 -16.27 11.82 6.80
CA ASN A 194 -17.46 11.01 6.51
C ASN A 194 -17.16 9.51 6.42
N LEU A 195 -15.98 9.14 5.89
CA LEU A 195 -15.53 7.75 5.84
C LEU A 195 -15.35 7.19 7.25
N THR A 196 -14.85 8.00 8.18
CA THR A 196 -14.50 7.58 9.54
C THR A 196 -15.51 7.99 10.60
N LYS A 197 -16.70 8.49 10.21
CA LYS A 197 -17.74 8.98 11.14
C LYS A 197 -18.14 7.99 12.24
N ASP A 198 -18.18 6.70 11.92
CA ASP A 198 -18.52 5.62 12.87
C ASP A 198 -17.29 5.07 13.61
N CYS A 199 -16.11 5.65 13.41
CA CYS A 199 -14.90 5.26 14.07
C CYS A 199 -14.80 5.92 15.46
N HIS A 200 -15.34 5.27 16.48
CA HIS A 200 -15.30 5.78 17.86
C HIS A 200 -14.04 5.32 18.65
N GLY A 201 -13.31 4.33 18.14
CA GLY A 201 -12.13 3.73 18.75
C GLY A 201 -10.81 4.18 18.11
N SER A 202 -9.81 3.33 18.28
CA SER A 202 -8.50 3.49 17.67
C SER A 202 -8.51 3.11 16.20
N ALA A 203 -7.74 3.83 15.37
CA ALA A 203 -7.64 3.55 13.95
C ALA A 203 -6.21 3.57 13.44
N LEU A 204 -5.92 2.70 12.48
CA LEU A 204 -4.77 2.78 11.60
C LEU A 204 -5.29 3.02 10.17
N ILE A 205 -4.85 4.11 9.56
CA ILE A 205 -5.25 4.49 8.21
C ILE A 205 -4.05 4.36 7.28
N LYS A 206 -4.09 3.38 6.35
CA LYS A 206 -3.18 3.39 5.21
C LYS A 206 -3.77 4.26 4.12
N MET A 207 -2.99 5.21 3.63
CA MET A 207 -3.37 6.14 2.57
C MET A 207 -2.36 6.07 1.42
N ASP A 208 -2.88 5.81 0.23
CA ASP A 208 -2.12 5.72 -1.02
C ASP A 208 -3.04 6.24 -2.14
N CYS A 209 -3.10 7.55 -2.25
CA CYS A 209 -4.03 8.28 -3.12
C CYS A 209 -3.34 8.94 -4.31
N GLU A 210 -2.07 8.58 -4.53
CA GLU A 210 -1.27 9.02 -5.67
C GLU A 210 -1.27 10.56 -5.83
N GLY A 211 -0.94 11.28 -4.72
CA GLY A 211 -0.69 12.71 -4.66
C GLY A 211 -1.84 13.57 -4.13
N ASN A 212 -2.94 12.99 -3.64
CA ASN A 212 -4.06 13.74 -3.05
C ASN A 212 -4.01 13.80 -1.51
N GLU A 213 -2.95 13.30 -0.90
CA GLU A 213 -2.83 13.08 0.54
C GLU A 213 -2.96 14.38 1.33
N PHE A 214 -2.28 15.45 0.88
CA PHE A 214 -2.34 16.76 1.55
C PHE A 214 -3.77 17.32 1.56
N ASN A 215 -4.44 17.33 0.42
CA ASN A 215 -5.79 17.86 0.30
C ASN A 215 -6.80 17.11 1.19
N ILE A 216 -6.67 15.78 1.26
CA ILE A 216 -7.51 14.92 2.12
C ILE A 216 -7.27 15.25 3.60
N LEU A 217 -6.03 15.29 4.02
CA LEU A 217 -5.65 15.49 5.42
C LEU A 217 -5.95 16.92 5.90
N ASN A 218 -5.67 17.93 5.08
CA ASN A 218 -5.88 19.34 5.43
C ASN A 218 -7.37 19.67 5.62
N SER A 219 -8.26 18.92 5.00
CA SER A 219 -9.71 19.09 5.13
C SER A 219 -10.34 18.27 6.26
N SER A 220 -9.55 17.45 7.00
CA SER A 220 -10.07 16.51 7.97
C SER A 220 -9.89 16.94 9.42
N SER A 221 -10.95 16.85 10.20
CA SER A 221 -10.91 17.02 11.66
C SER A 221 -10.25 15.84 12.39
N LEU A 222 -10.08 14.71 11.70
CA LEU A 222 -9.55 13.47 12.27
C LEU A 222 -8.13 13.62 12.82
N LEU A 223 -7.34 14.53 12.26
CA LEU A 223 -5.98 14.83 12.74
C LEU A 223 -5.93 15.34 14.19
N GLY A 224 -7.04 15.93 14.69
CA GLY A 224 -7.16 16.34 16.09
C GLY A 224 -7.24 15.17 17.08
N ARG A 225 -7.56 13.95 16.64
CA ARG A 225 -7.71 12.78 17.51
C ARG A 225 -6.35 12.19 17.91
N ASN A 226 -6.27 11.63 19.13
CA ASN A 226 -5.03 11.04 19.65
C ASN A 226 -4.90 9.53 19.41
N ASN A 227 -5.98 8.89 18.99
CA ASN A 227 -6.06 7.43 18.83
C ASN A 227 -6.09 7.01 17.36
N VAL A 228 -5.57 7.86 16.47
CA VAL A 228 -5.48 7.57 15.03
C VAL A 228 -4.02 7.66 14.60
N ASP A 229 -3.54 6.61 13.97
CA ASP A 229 -2.22 6.55 13.36
C ASP A 229 -2.35 6.41 11.84
N PHE A 230 -1.34 6.86 11.11
CA PHE A 230 -1.37 6.84 9.65
C PHE A 230 -0.15 6.13 9.07
N ILE A 231 -0.36 5.42 7.98
CA ILE A 231 0.66 5.00 7.03
C ILE A 231 0.34 5.71 5.73
N ILE A 232 1.21 6.63 5.30
CA ILE A 232 0.99 7.47 4.12
C ILE A 232 2.09 7.21 3.12
N GLU A 233 1.72 6.86 1.88
CA GLU A 233 2.65 6.85 0.77
C GLU A 233 2.81 8.29 0.27
N ILE A 234 4.02 8.85 0.38
CA ILE A 234 4.32 10.19 -0.11
C ILE A 234 5.29 10.07 -1.28
N MET A 235 4.82 10.49 -2.45
CA MET A 235 5.60 10.39 -3.68
C MET A 235 6.77 11.38 -3.67
N ILE A 236 7.90 10.98 -4.28
CA ILE A 236 9.15 11.78 -4.29
C ILE A 236 8.94 13.15 -4.94
N ASN A 237 8.19 13.15 -6.03
CA ASN A 237 7.91 14.34 -6.84
C ASN A 237 6.58 14.99 -6.47
N ASP A 238 6.00 14.63 -5.33
CA ASP A 238 4.82 15.29 -4.81
C ASP A 238 5.20 16.72 -4.39
N PRO A 239 4.59 17.76 -5.01
CA PRO A 239 4.84 19.15 -4.64
C PRO A 239 4.45 19.43 -3.19
N ASP A 240 3.44 18.73 -2.66
CA ASP A 240 2.89 18.92 -1.32
C ASP A 240 3.56 18.05 -0.25
N LYS A 241 4.63 17.35 -0.61
CA LYS A 241 5.37 16.43 0.26
C LYS A 241 5.74 17.04 1.61
N SER A 242 6.32 18.26 1.60
CA SER A 242 6.69 18.98 2.81
C SER A 242 5.48 19.47 3.59
N GLU A 243 4.38 19.80 2.91
CA GLU A 243 3.15 20.28 3.52
C GLU A 243 2.41 19.18 4.26
N VAL A 244 2.37 17.96 3.73
CA VAL A 244 1.87 16.78 4.47
C VAL A 244 2.63 16.63 5.79
N PHE A 245 3.96 16.73 5.75
CA PHE A 245 4.80 16.57 6.93
C PHE A 245 4.57 17.68 7.95
N ASN A 246 4.53 18.94 7.50
CA ASN A 246 4.28 20.10 8.34
C ASN A 246 2.88 20.05 8.98
N LEU A 247 1.88 19.62 8.21
CA LEU A 247 0.52 19.44 8.68
C LEU A 247 0.46 18.39 9.81
N MET A 248 1.05 17.21 9.58
CA MET A 248 1.09 16.15 10.59
C MET A 248 1.82 16.60 11.86
N LYS A 249 2.95 17.31 11.72
CA LYS A 249 3.71 17.86 12.86
C LYS A 249 2.89 18.92 13.62
N LYS A 250 2.15 19.79 12.94
CA LYS A 250 1.25 20.78 13.55
C LYS A 250 0.20 20.12 14.45
N TYR A 251 -0.29 18.93 14.09
CA TYR A 251 -1.25 18.17 14.88
C TYR A 251 -0.60 17.22 15.93
N GLY A 252 0.71 17.32 16.14
CA GLY A 252 1.45 16.59 17.17
C GLY A 252 1.88 15.18 16.77
N TYR A 253 1.85 14.84 15.49
CA TYR A 253 2.36 13.57 15.01
C TYR A 253 3.89 13.58 14.90
N THR A 254 4.51 12.48 15.28
CA THR A 254 5.90 12.16 14.94
C THR A 254 5.91 11.29 13.69
N GLY A 255 6.73 11.65 12.70
CA GLY A 255 6.90 10.92 11.45
C GLY A 255 8.05 9.94 11.49
N PHE A 256 7.89 8.82 10.83
CA PHE A 256 8.91 7.78 10.65
C PHE A 256 8.87 7.24 9.22
N LEU A 257 10.00 7.22 8.52
CA LEU A 257 10.13 6.49 7.28
C LEU A 257 10.11 4.98 7.58
N ILE A 258 9.26 4.24 6.87
CA ILE A 258 9.16 2.78 7.02
C ILE A 258 10.20 2.13 6.11
N THR A 259 11.15 1.38 6.69
CA THR A 259 12.21 0.69 5.97
C THR A 259 12.26 -0.79 6.32
N ASN A 260 13.02 -1.57 5.55
CA ASN A 260 13.25 -2.97 5.88
C ASN A 260 14.05 -3.17 7.18
N ALA A 261 14.84 -2.17 7.57
CA ALA A 261 15.61 -2.18 8.81
C ALA A 261 14.80 -1.67 10.02
N GLY A 262 13.63 -1.07 9.78
CA GLY A 262 12.74 -0.55 10.83
C GLY A 262 12.19 0.84 10.52
N LEU A 263 11.78 1.54 11.56
CA LEU A 263 11.27 2.89 11.49
C LEU A 263 12.41 3.88 11.70
N VAL A 264 12.62 4.77 10.74
CA VAL A 264 13.61 5.86 10.83
C VAL A 264 12.86 7.14 11.16
N ARG A 265 13.15 7.72 12.33
CA ARG A 265 12.51 8.98 12.74
C ARG A 265 12.84 10.10 11.78
N GLU A 266 11.87 10.93 11.48
CA GLU A 266 11.97 12.00 10.51
C GLU A 266 11.63 13.36 11.12
N GLU A 267 12.47 14.35 10.84
CA GLU A 267 12.17 15.76 11.11
C GLU A 267 11.67 16.48 9.85
N ARG A 268 11.93 15.91 8.70
CA ARG A 268 11.47 16.30 7.36
C ARG A 268 11.30 15.04 6.50
N PRO A 269 10.50 15.09 5.42
CA PRO A 269 10.30 13.90 4.58
C PRO A 269 11.63 13.39 4.02
N LEU A 270 12.00 12.19 4.39
CA LEU A 270 13.18 11.50 3.89
C LEU A 270 12.79 10.69 2.65
N THR A 271 13.76 10.52 1.77
CA THR A 271 13.65 9.62 0.63
C THR A 271 14.94 8.84 0.54
N LEU A 272 14.91 7.58 0.94
CA LEU A 272 16.09 6.72 0.95
C LEU A 272 15.96 5.62 -0.10
N PRO A 273 17.04 5.29 -0.85
CA PRO A 273 17.02 4.21 -1.81
C PRO A 273 16.82 2.87 -1.09
N LYS A 274 15.96 2.03 -1.65
CA LYS A 274 15.89 0.61 -1.25
C LYS A 274 17.19 -0.08 -1.67
N PRO A 275 17.72 -0.97 -0.85
CA PRO A 275 18.89 -1.76 -1.21
C PRO A 275 18.51 -2.84 -2.23
N ASP A 276 18.07 -2.42 -3.41
CA ASP A 276 17.85 -3.29 -4.55
C ASP A 276 18.98 -3.11 -5.57
N ARG A 277 19.17 -4.11 -6.44
CA ARG A 277 20.24 -4.12 -7.44
C ARG A 277 20.16 -2.97 -8.46
N ASN A 278 19.02 -2.28 -8.53
CA ASN A 278 18.77 -1.26 -9.55
C ASN A 278 18.76 0.18 -9.02
N ASN A 279 18.84 0.38 -7.70
CA ASN A 279 18.77 1.70 -7.03
C ASN A 279 17.60 2.60 -7.51
N ARG A 280 16.55 2.00 -8.09
CA ARG A 280 15.41 2.72 -8.69
C ARG A 280 14.20 2.80 -7.78
N THR A 281 14.16 1.96 -6.75
CA THR A 281 13.06 1.95 -5.80
C THR A 281 13.47 2.67 -4.52
N LEU A 282 12.58 3.48 -4.03
CA LEU A 282 12.79 4.28 -2.82
C LEU A 282 11.75 3.87 -1.77
N TRP A 283 12.11 3.94 -0.50
CA TRP A 283 11.13 3.93 0.57
C TRP A 283 10.39 5.27 0.56
N ARG A 284 9.09 5.22 0.61
CA ARG A 284 8.21 6.38 0.51
C ARG A 284 6.94 6.24 1.35
N ASN A 285 6.85 5.15 2.10
CA ASN A 285 5.79 4.96 3.06
C ASN A 285 6.24 5.50 4.42
N HIS A 286 5.45 6.40 4.99
CA HIS A 286 5.72 7.08 6.25
C HIS A 286 4.69 6.68 7.29
N PHE A 287 5.14 6.40 8.50
CA PHE A 287 4.27 6.14 9.64
C PHE A 287 4.19 7.37 10.51
N PHE A 288 3.00 7.85 10.78
CA PHE A 288 2.74 9.00 11.64
C PHE A 288 1.92 8.59 12.85
N THR A 289 2.40 8.97 14.05
CA THR A 289 1.75 8.63 15.31
C THR A 289 1.96 9.73 16.34
N LYS A 290 0.98 9.87 17.25
CA LYS A 290 1.09 10.72 18.46
C LYS A 290 1.58 9.94 19.68
N LYS A 291 1.82 8.66 19.55
CA LYS A 291 2.32 7.83 20.65
C LYS A 291 3.76 8.17 20.95
N PRO A 292 4.16 8.12 22.23
CA PRO A 292 5.54 8.41 22.63
C PRO A 292 6.52 7.41 22.00
N VAL A 293 7.72 7.89 21.66
CA VAL A 293 8.78 7.09 21.02
C VAL A 293 9.11 5.83 21.84
N SER A 294 9.03 5.91 23.18
CA SER A 294 9.24 4.76 24.07
C SER A 294 8.22 3.62 23.86
N GLU A 295 7.00 3.93 23.48
CA GLU A 295 6.02 2.92 23.10
C GLU A 295 6.31 2.33 21.74
N ILE A 296 6.74 3.16 20.79
CA ILE A 296 7.14 2.71 19.47
C ILE A 296 8.34 1.78 19.54
N GLN A 297 9.28 2.04 20.44
CA GLN A 297 10.44 1.16 20.70
C GLN A 297 10.03 -0.25 21.17
N LYS A 298 8.96 -0.38 21.96
CA LYS A 298 8.41 -1.70 22.33
C LYS A 298 7.81 -2.45 21.13
N PHE A 299 7.42 -1.71 20.10
CA PHE A 299 6.97 -2.24 18.82
C PHE A 299 8.12 -2.54 17.88
N SER A 300 9.32 -2.09 18.21
CA SER A 300 10.47 -2.45 17.40
C SER A 300 10.53 -3.97 17.43
N ILE A 301 10.21 -4.51 16.33
CA ILE A 301 10.42 -5.89 15.97
C ILE A 301 11.89 -6.15 16.23
N LYS A 302 12.25 -7.17 16.97
CA LYS A 302 13.65 -7.54 17.32
C LYS A 302 14.65 -7.50 16.15
N ASN A 303 14.19 -7.26 14.91
CA ASN A 303 14.97 -7.16 13.68
C ASN A 303 14.84 -5.80 12.98
N TYR A 304 14.25 -4.78 13.61
CA TYR A 304 14.16 -3.43 13.12
C TYR A 304 14.89 -2.53 14.09
N GLY A 305 16.09 -2.11 13.73
CA GLY A 305 16.83 -1.10 14.48
C GLY A 305 16.15 0.26 14.37
N TYR A 306 16.17 1.04 15.44
CA TYR A 306 15.96 2.47 15.40
C TYR A 306 17.29 3.10 15.01
N TRP A 307 17.27 3.93 13.99
CA TRP A 307 18.30 4.90 13.74
C TRP A 307 17.79 6.23 14.31
N ILE A 308 18.32 6.61 15.47
CA ILE A 308 18.08 7.92 16.07
C ILE A 308 19.05 8.92 15.44
#